data_e9569750044f332d9693761722cd196a
#
_entry.id   e9569750044f332d9693761722cd196a
#
_cell.length_a   1.000
_cell.length_b   1.000
_cell.length_c   1.000
_cell.angle_alpha   90.00
_cell.angle_beta   90.00
_cell.angle_gamma   90.00
#
_symmetry.space_group_name_H-M   'P 1'
#
loop_
_entity.id
_entity.type
_entity.pdbx_description
1 polymer ?
#
loop_
_entity_poly.entity_id
_entity_poly.type
_entity_poly.pdbx_seq_one_letter_code
_entity_poly.pdbx_strand_id
1 'polypeptide(L)'
;MTPWQQAAADDAALMNDFQAICSFGGRLSGTGQDKAAMDWALTRLREIGPDVRLLSVPYDGWRCLSNGVTLLGETPLHLDCVPLLRSASTDPTGLEGTIIDLGAGRPADFERAGDAVRGKVVLVRHEYPFAPDHVHRRRKYDMALAQGAIAFLIANPVPNAGPLSGS
;
A
#
# COMPACT_ATOMS: atom_id res chain seq x y z
N MET A 1 17.81 -4.19 26.43
CA MET A 1 16.65 -5.14 26.44
C MET A 1 16.36 -5.54 27.89
N THR A 2 15.10 -5.62 28.25
CA THR A 2 14.68 -6.19 29.54
C THR A 2 14.77 -7.72 29.50
N PRO A 3 14.82 -8.41 30.67
CA PRO A 3 14.87 -9.89 30.68
C PRO A 3 13.74 -10.56 29.92
N TRP A 4 12.52 -10.02 29.94
CA TRP A 4 11.40 -10.58 29.19
C TRP A 4 11.52 -10.34 27.67
N GLN A 5 12.12 -9.22 27.24
CA GLN A 5 12.39 -8.98 25.81
C GLN A 5 13.45 -9.97 25.29
N GLN A 6 14.47 -10.28 26.09
CA GLN A 6 15.46 -11.27 25.74
C GLN A 6 14.83 -12.67 25.68
N ALA A 7 14.04 -13.06 26.68
CA ALA A 7 13.34 -14.33 26.69
C ALA A 7 12.42 -14.52 25.46
N ALA A 8 11.70 -13.47 25.05
CA ALA A 8 10.87 -13.52 23.84
C ALA A 8 11.70 -13.59 22.55
N ALA A 9 12.87 -12.94 22.49
CA ALA A 9 13.75 -13.01 21.34
C ALA A 9 14.42 -14.38 21.17
N ASP A 10 14.65 -15.08 22.28
CA ASP A 10 15.28 -16.40 22.31
C ASP A 10 14.24 -17.55 22.18
N ASP A 11 12.96 -17.24 22.12
CA ASP A 11 11.89 -18.25 21.99
C ASP A 11 11.78 -18.77 20.56
N ALA A 12 12.26 -19.98 20.35
CA ALA A 12 12.22 -20.64 19.06
C ALA A 12 10.78 -20.89 18.56
N ALA A 13 9.83 -21.14 19.45
CA ALA A 13 8.43 -21.34 19.08
C ALA A 13 7.79 -20.03 18.56
N LEU A 14 8.05 -18.93 19.23
CA LEU A 14 7.62 -17.60 18.77
C LEU A 14 8.22 -17.25 17.41
N MET A 15 9.51 -17.53 17.21
CA MET A 15 10.17 -17.29 15.92
C MET A 15 9.60 -18.18 14.80
N ASN A 16 9.29 -19.43 15.10
CA ASN A 16 8.64 -20.35 14.13
C ASN A 16 7.24 -19.85 13.75
N ASP A 17 6.44 -19.38 14.71
CA ASP A 17 5.12 -18.81 14.45
C ASP A 17 5.24 -17.52 13.61
N PHE A 18 6.20 -16.67 13.90
CA PHE A 18 6.49 -15.48 13.10
C PHE A 18 6.87 -15.84 11.66
N GLN A 19 7.75 -16.81 11.46
CA GLN A 19 8.12 -17.28 10.13
C GLN A 19 6.94 -17.91 9.39
N ALA A 20 6.10 -18.67 10.08
CA ALA A 20 4.88 -19.25 9.51
C ALA A 20 3.92 -18.16 9.02
N ILE A 21 3.68 -17.11 9.82
CA ILE A 21 2.86 -15.97 9.42
C ILE A 21 3.46 -15.26 8.21
N CYS A 22 4.77 -15.04 8.18
CA CYS A 22 5.45 -14.41 7.05
C CYS A 22 5.37 -15.23 5.76
N SER A 23 5.37 -16.57 5.87
CA SER A 23 5.34 -17.48 4.71
C SER A 23 4.05 -17.40 3.89
N PHE A 24 2.94 -16.93 4.46
CA PHE A 24 1.69 -16.71 3.73
C PHE A 24 1.78 -15.53 2.75
N GLY A 25 2.80 -14.70 2.83
CA GLY A 25 2.99 -13.53 1.96
C GLY A 25 1.95 -12.44 2.19
N GLY A 26 1.51 -11.81 1.11
CA GLY A 26 0.52 -10.72 1.19
C GLY A 26 -0.86 -11.25 1.60
N ARG A 27 -1.32 -10.87 2.78
CA ARG A 27 -2.60 -11.30 3.38
C ARG A 27 -3.67 -10.23 3.27
N LEU A 28 -3.89 -9.76 2.04
CA LEU A 28 -5.00 -8.85 1.80
C LEU A 28 -6.31 -9.59 2.07
N SER A 29 -7.18 -8.98 2.86
CA SER A 29 -8.45 -9.56 3.29
C SER A 29 -9.28 -10.09 2.11
N GLY A 30 -9.74 -11.35 2.22
CA GLY A 30 -10.50 -12.06 1.18
C GLY A 30 -9.66 -12.79 0.14
N THR A 31 -8.33 -12.77 0.25
CA THR A 31 -7.46 -13.60 -0.60
C THR A 31 -7.30 -15.01 -0.08
N GLY A 32 -6.79 -15.92 -0.91
CA GLY A 32 -6.45 -17.28 -0.48
C GLY A 32 -5.40 -17.31 0.62
N GLN A 33 -4.43 -16.38 0.56
CA GLN A 33 -3.38 -16.25 1.58
C GLN A 33 -3.95 -15.77 2.93
N ASP A 34 -4.90 -14.83 2.91
CA ASP A 34 -5.62 -14.39 4.12
C ASP A 34 -6.35 -15.56 4.76
N LYS A 35 -7.13 -16.30 3.96
CA LYS A 35 -7.85 -17.48 4.46
C LYS A 35 -6.90 -18.52 5.05
N ALA A 36 -5.81 -18.85 4.39
CA ALA A 36 -4.81 -19.80 4.87
C ALA A 36 -4.18 -19.35 6.19
N ALA A 37 -3.85 -18.07 6.32
CA ALA A 37 -3.31 -17.49 7.56
C ALA A 37 -4.33 -17.54 8.71
N MET A 38 -5.61 -17.26 8.42
CA MET A 38 -6.69 -17.34 9.41
C MET A 38 -6.93 -18.79 9.88
N ASP A 39 -6.92 -19.76 8.96
CA ASP A 39 -7.08 -21.19 9.29
C ASP A 39 -5.89 -21.68 10.16
N TRP A 40 -4.67 -21.24 9.84
CA TRP A 40 -3.50 -21.53 10.65
C TRP A 40 -3.60 -20.89 12.04
N ALA A 41 -3.95 -19.59 12.12
CA ALA A 41 -4.09 -18.89 13.39
C ALA A 41 -5.18 -19.53 14.29
N LEU A 42 -6.29 -19.94 13.69
CA LEU A 42 -7.36 -20.67 14.40
C LEU A 42 -6.84 -21.97 15.01
N THR A 43 -6.03 -22.74 14.27
CA THR A 43 -5.42 -23.98 14.77
C THR A 43 -4.50 -23.69 15.95
N ARG A 44 -3.60 -22.71 15.82
CA ARG A 44 -2.68 -22.33 16.90
C ARG A 44 -3.41 -21.85 18.16
N LEU A 45 -4.45 -21.03 18.00
CA LEU A 45 -5.23 -20.54 19.14
C LEU A 45 -5.98 -21.68 19.86
N ARG A 46 -6.48 -22.68 19.15
CA ARG A 46 -7.14 -23.85 19.75
C ARG A 46 -6.20 -24.73 20.56
N GLU A 47 -4.90 -24.75 20.24
CA GLU A 47 -3.89 -25.42 21.06
C GLU A 47 -3.69 -24.73 22.42
N ILE A 48 -3.94 -23.42 22.49
CA ILE A 48 -3.80 -22.61 23.72
C ILE A 48 -5.07 -22.70 24.58
N GLY A 49 -6.24 -22.71 23.95
CA GLY A 49 -7.51 -22.76 24.67
C GLY A 49 -8.67 -23.26 23.81
N PRO A 50 -9.63 -24.00 24.43
CA PRO A 50 -10.72 -24.66 23.69
C PRO A 50 -11.81 -23.69 23.18
N ASP A 51 -11.95 -22.53 23.80
CA ASP A 51 -13.06 -21.59 23.54
C ASP A 51 -12.71 -20.55 22.47
N VAL A 52 -12.21 -21.01 21.31
CA VAL A 52 -11.91 -20.13 20.18
C VAL A 52 -13.05 -20.14 19.18
N ARG A 53 -13.59 -18.97 18.86
CA ARG A 53 -14.70 -18.78 17.91
C ARG A 53 -14.27 -17.93 16.73
N LEU A 54 -14.73 -18.29 15.54
CA LEU A 54 -14.67 -17.46 14.37
C LEU A 54 -15.94 -16.59 14.31
N LEU A 55 -15.74 -15.28 14.16
CA LEU A 55 -16.82 -14.35 13.84
C LEU A 55 -16.70 -13.99 12.36
N SER A 56 -17.75 -14.28 11.60
CA SER A 56 -17.84 -13.89 10.20
C SER A 56 -18.25 -12.41 10.11
N VAL A 57 -17.42 -11.60 9.48
CA VAL A 57 -17.68 -10.20 9.23
C VAL A 57 -17.72 -9.97 7.72
N PRO A 58 -18.90 -9.69 7.14
CA PRO A 58 -19.00 -9.35 5.73
C PRO A 58 -18.35 -7.98 5.48
N TYR A 59 -17.64 -7.84 4.36
CA TYR A 59 -17.06 -6.58 3.92
C TYR A 59 -16.84 -6.60 2.40
N ASP A 60 -16.72 -5.40 1.80
CA ASP A 60 -16.42 -5.26 0.39
C ASP A 60 -14.92 -5.46 0.16
N GLY A 61 -14.56 -6.61 -0.40
CA GLY A 61 -13.18 -6.94 -0.76
C GLY A 61 -12.70 -6.14 -1.97
N TRP A 62 -11.39 -6.01 -2.09
CA TRP A 62 -10.73 -5.41 -3.24
C TRP A 62 -9.58 -6.31 -3.69
N ARG A 63 -9.41 -6.46 -4.99
CA ARG A 63 -8.32 -7.25 -5.56
C ARG A 63 -7.76 -6.56 -6.81
N CYS A 64 -6.43 -6.42 -6.87
CA CYS A 64 -5.75 -6.05 -8.10
C CYS A 64 -5.72 -7.25 -9.04
N LEU A 65 -6.22 -7.08 -10.25
CA LEU A 65 -6.15 -8.10 -11.30
C LEU A 65 -4.91 -7.93 -12.16
N SER A 66 -4.60 -6.68 -12.50
CA SER A 66 -3.40 -6.27 -13.22
C SER A 66 -3.07 -4.82 -12.90
N ASN A 67 -1.83 -4.45 -13.01
CA ASN A 67 -1.36 -3.08 -12.87
C ASN A 67 -0.11 -2.86 -13.72
N GLY A 68 0.13 -1.62 -14.09
CA GLY A 68 1.32 -1.23 -14.82
C GLY A 68 1.37 0.28 -15.00
N VAL A 69 2.59 0.80 -15.06
CA VAL A 69 2.89 2.19 -15.42
C VAL A 69 4.01 2.18 -16.46
N THR A 70 3.80 2.91 -17.55
CA THR A 70 4.81 3.07 -18.59
C THR A 70 5.04 4.54 -18.84
N LEU A 71 6.27 4.99 -18.74
CA LEU A 71 6.67 6.32 -19.22
C LEU A 71 6.79 6.25 -20.73
N LEU A 72 6.03 7.10 -21.40
CA LEU A 72 6.08 7.23 -22.85
C LEU A 72 7.18 8.20 -23.25
N GLY A 73 8.00 7.82 -24.23
CA GLY A 73 9.12 8.58 -24.76
C GLY A 73 9.63 7.92 -26.04
N GLU A 74 10.79 8.29 -26.53
CA GLU A 74 11.44 7.63 -27.68
C GLU A 74 11.59 6.13 -27.44
N THR A 75 11.94 5.74 -26.21
CA THR A 75 11.93 4.36 -25.76
C THR A 75 11.02 4.24 -24.54
N PRO A 76 9.91 3.49 -24.63
CA PRO A 76 9.01 3.31 -23.49
C PRO A 76 9.73 2.64 -22.31
N LEU A 77 9.53 3.16 -21.10
CA LEU A 77 10.09 2.61 -19.87
C LEU A 77 8.96 2.07 -18.98
N HIS A 78 8.95 0.76 -18.78
CA HIS A 78 8.05 0.13 -17.82
C HIS A 78 8.57 0.29 -16.40
N LEU A 79 7.72 0.71 -15.50
CA LEU A 79 8.05 0.92 -14.08
C LEU A 79 7.38 -0.14 -13.23
N ASP A 80 8.14 -0.69 -12.28
CA ASP A 80 7.58 -1.52 -11.22
C ASP A 80 6.65 -0.68 -10.37
N CYS A 81 5.41 -1.13 -10.22
CA CYS A 81 4.41 -0.44 -9.44
C CYS A 81 3.46 -1.40 -8.75
N VAL A 82 2.82 -0.92 -7.70
CA VAL A 82 1.69 -1.58 -7.03
C VAL A 82 0.58 -0.58 -6.86
N PRO A 83 -0.68 -0.97 -7.02
CA PRO A 83 -1.80 -0.05 -6.84
C PRO A 83 -1.97 0.28 -5.35
N LEU A 84 -2.44 1.48 -5.08
CA LEU A 84 -2.96 1.81 -3.76
C LEU A 84 -4.25 1.03 -3.54
N LEU A 85 -4.48 0.58 -2.33
CA LEU A 85 -5.68 -0.19 -1.96
C LEU A 85 -6.94 0.61 -2.29
N ARG A 86 -7.91 -0.06 -2.90
CA ARG A 86 -9.20 0.52 -3.32
C ARG A 86 -9.09 1.59 -4.42
N SER A 87 -7.99 1.60 -5.19
CA SER A 87 -7.92 2.40 -6.42
C SER A 87 -9.00 1.97 -7.39
N ALA A 88 -9.56 2.93 -8.11
CA ALA A 88 -10.43 2.66 -9.24
C ALA A 88 -9.65 1.99 -10.39
N SER A 89 -10.34 1.19 -11.19
CA SER A 89 -9.76 0.63 -12.41
C SER A 89 -9.70 1.69 -13.51
N THR A 90 -8.71 1.58 -14.37
CA THR A 90 -8.73 2.24 -15.68
C THR A 90 -9.57 1.42 -16.65
N ASP A 91 -9.85 1.99 -17.81
CA ASP A 91 -10.37 1.23 -18.96
C ASP A 91 -9.34 0.15 -19.38
N PRO A 92 -9.78 -0.89 -20.12
CA PRO A 92 -8.87 -1.94 -20.58
C PRO A 92 -7.70 -1.42 -21.44
N THR A 93 -7.86 -0.27 -22.10
CA THR A 93 -6.81 0.40 -22.87
C THR A 93 -5.83 1.21 -22.02
N GLY A 94 -6.12 1.32 -20.72
CA GLY A 94 -5.34 2.13 -19.78
C GLY A 94 -5.77 3.60 -19.75
N LEU A 95 -4.95 4.43 -19.11
CA LEU A 95 -5.11 5.87 -19.01
C LEU A 95 -3.78 6.52 -19.40
N GLU A 96 -3.83 7.43 -20.37
CA GLU A 96 -2.67 8.22 -20.77
C GLU A 96 -2.82 9.68 -20.34
N GLY A 97 -1.75 10.29 -19.86
CA GLY A 97 -1.76 11.67 -19.43
C GLY A 97 -0.38 12.25 -19.16
N THR A 98 -0.30 13.56 -19.15
CA THR A 98 0.93 14.29 -18.80
C THR A 98 1.13 14.30 -17.30
N ILE A 99 2.36 14.04 -16.86
CA ILE A 99 2.74 14.08 -15.44
C ILE A 99 2.97 15.52 -14.97
N ILE A 100 2.51 15.81 -13.75
CA ILE A 100 2.92 16.98 -12.96
C ILE A 100 3.57 16.49 -11.66
N ASP A 101 4.85 16.83 -11.45
CA ASP A 101 5.58 16.50 -10.22
C ASP A 101 5.35 17.60 -9.18
N LEU A 102 4.69 17.27 -8.08
CA LEU A 102 4.42 18.14 -6.94
C LEU A 102 5.39 17.90 -5.78
N GLY A 103 6.51 17.24 -6.01
CA GLY A 103 7.54 17.02 -5.00
C GLY A 103 7.03 16.25 -3.79
N ALA A 104 7.02 16.88 -2.61
CA ALA A 104 6.47 16.26 -1.40
C ALA A 104 4.94 16.14 -1.42
N GLY A 105 4.23 16.88 -2.26
CA GLY A 105 2.77 16.90 -2.34
C GLY A 105 2.11 17.40 -1.07
N ARG A 106 2.68 18.44 -0.48
CA ARG A 106 2.11 19.13 0.69
C ARG A 106 1.00 20.09 0.25
N PRO A 107 0.12 20.55 1.14
CA PRO A 107 -0.94 21.49 0.77
C PRO A 107 -0.43 22.71 -0.03
N ALA A 108 0.69 23.31 0.39
CA ALA A 108 1.29 24.45 -0.32
C ALA A 108 1.78 24.11 -1.74
N ASP A 109 2.14 22.86 -2.02
CA ASP A 109 2.55 22.43 -3.35
C ASP A 109 1.34 22.35 -4.29
N PHE A 110 0.22 21.84 -3.78
CA PHE A 110 -1.06 21.81 -4.48
C PHE A 110 -1.65 23.21 -4.69
N GLU A 111 -1.58 24.09 -3.69
CA GLU A 111 -2.01 25.49 -3.80
C GLU A 111 -1.22 26.24 -4.87
N ARG A 112 0.09 26.05 -4.90
CA ARG A 112 0.98 26.66 -5.90
C ARG A 112 0.69 26.15 -7.31
N ALA A 113 0.39 24.87 -7.46
CA ALA A 113 0.08 24.28 -8.75
C ALA A 113 -1.30 24.73 -9.28
N GLY A 114 -2.27 24.90 -8.37
CA GLY A 114 -3.61 25.38 -8.72
C GLY A 114 -4.25 24.57 -9.86
N ASP A 115 -4.79 25.26 -10.85
CA ASP A 115 -5.47 24.67 -12.00
C ASP A 115 -4.57 23.82 -12.91
N ALA A 116 -3.24 23.92 -12.78
CA ALA A 116 -2.30 23.11 -13.56
C ALA A 116 -2.41 21.60 -13.25
N VAL A 117 -3.02 21.21 -12.13
CA VAL A 117 -3.25 19.81 -11.73
C VAL A 117 -4.38 19.18 -12.54
N ARG A 118 -5.34 19.97 -13.00
CA ARG A 118 -6.52 19.48 -13.71
C ARG A 118 -6.14 18.70 -14.97
N GLY A 119 -6.66 17.47 -15.08
CA GLY A 119 -6.41 16.61 -16.24
C GLY A 119 -4.99 16.04 -16.30
N LYS A 120 -4.21 16.12 -15.23
CA LYS A 120 -2.85 15.61 -15.15
C LYS A 120 -2.76 14.34 -14.32
N VAL A 121 -1.69 13.58 -14.53
CA VAL A 121 -1.22 12.52 -13.63
C VAL A 121 -0.35 13.17 -12.58
N VAL A 122 -0.82 13.23 -11.34
CA VAL A 122 -0.05 13.81 -10.23
C VAL A 122 0.99 12.81 -9.75
N LEU A 123 2.24 13.24 -9.69
CA LEU A 123 3.35 12.51 -9.05
C LEU A 123 3.76 13.22 -7.77
N VAL A 124 3.83 12.48 -6.66
CA VAL A 124 4.35 12.95 -5.38
C VAL A 124 5.34 11.95 -4.80
N ARG A 125 6.12 12.38 -3.81
CA ARG A 125 7.00 11.50 -3.04
C ARG A 125 6.31 11.04 -1.77
N HIS A 126 6.57 9.79 -1.41
CA HIS A 126 6.18 9.27 -0.10
C HIS A 126 6.97 9.97 1.00
N GLU A 127 6.32 10.21 2.13
CA GLU A 127 6.95 10.71 3.36
C GLU A 127 6.75 9.67 4.46
N TYR A 128 7.79 9.46 5.27
CA TYR A 128 7.69 8.53 6.39
C TYR A 128 6.68 9.03 7.42
N PRO A 129 5.80 8.15 7.96
CA PRO A 129 4.72 8.55 8.87
C PRO A 129 5.17 9.27 10.15
N PHE A 130 6.42 9.08 10.54
CA PHE A 130 6.99 9.69 11.75
C PHE A 130 7.90 10.89 11.46
N ALA A 131 8.01 11.32 10.20
CA ALA A 131 8.74 12.53 9.85
C ALA A 131 7.94 13.76 10.34
N PRO A 132 8.62 14.80 10.85
CA PRO A 132 7.95 16.06 11.19
C PRO A 132 7.16 16.60 10.00
N ASP A 133 5.96 17.10 10.25
CA ASP A 133 5.08 17.72 9.24
C ASP A 133 4.72 16.82 8.04
N HIS A 134 4.87 15.50 8.17
CA HIS A 134 4.51 14.60 7.10
C HIS A 134 3.01 14.72 6.74
N VAL A 135 2.71 14.62 5.47
CA VAL A 135 1.34 14.53 4.97
C VAL A 135 1.06 13.10 4.54
N HIS A 136 0.08 12.47 5.19
CA HIS A 136 -0.31 11.10 4.84
C HIS A 136 -0.75 11.02 3.37
N ARG A 137 -0.33 9.97 2.67
CA ARG A 137 -0.61 9.76 1.23
C ARG A 137 -2.09 9.88 0.86
N ARG A 138 -2.99 9.45 1.74
CA ARG A 138 -4.43 9.59 1.52
C ARG A 138 -4.84 11.05 1.35
N ARG A 139 -4.32 11.95 2.17
CA ARG A 139 -4.59 13.38 2.03
C ARG A 139 -4.03 13.96 0.74
N LYS A 140 -2.83 13.51 0.31
CA LYS A 140 -2.25 13.91 -0.98
C LYS A 140 -3.13 13.45 -2.14
N TYR A 141 -3.62 12.21 -2.07
CA TYR A 141 -4.58 11.67 -3.04
C TYR A 141 -5.88 12.48 -3.08
N ASP A 142 -6.47 12.78 -1.91
CA ASP A 142 -7.71 13.53 -1.82
C ASP A 142 -7.55 14.95 -2.40
N MET A 143 -6.39 15.62 -2.17
CA MET A 143 -6.08 16.93 -2.77
C MET A 143 -5.93 16.84 -4.29
N ALA A 144 -5.26 15.83 -4.81
CA ALA A 144 -5.13 15.60 -6.25
C ALA A 144 -6.50 15.40 -6.90
N LEU A 145 -7.35 14.58 -6.30
CA LEU A 145 -8.69 14.34 -6.77
C LEU A 145 -9.56 15.61 -6.76
N ALA A 146 -9.50 16.38 -5.67
CA ALA A 146 -10.25 17.64 -5.54
C ALA A 146 -9.86 18.68 -6.59
N GLN A 147 -8.60 18.68 -7.06
CA GLN A 147 -8.12 19.56 -8.13
C GLN A 147 -8.31 18.97 -9.53
N GLY A 148 -8.95 17.81 -9.65
CA GLY A 148 -9.29 17.21 -10.95
C GLY A 148 -8.14 16.50 -11.64
N ALA A 149 -7.19 15.94 -10.88
CA ALA A 149 -6.21 15.01 -11.41
C ALA A 149 -6.90 13.77 -11.99
N ILE A 150 -6.36 13.22 -13.08
CA ILE A 150 -6.89 12.00 -13.72
C ILE A 150 -6.26 10.74 -13.15
N ALA A 151 -5.06 10.83 -12.58
CA ALA A 151 -4.39 9.75 -11.87
C ALA A 151 -3.44 10.30 -10.80
N PHE A 152 -3.03 9.42 -9.87
CA PHE A 152 -2.13 9.76 -8.77
C PHE A 152 -1.06 8.69 -8.63
N LEU A 153 0.20 9.11 -8.63
CA LEU A 153 1.36 8.28 -8.44
C LEU A 153 2.13 8.73 -7.20
N ILE A 154 2.65 7.77 -6.44
CA ILE A 154 3.49 8.05 -5.29
C ILE A 154 4.81 7.31 -5.42
N ALA A 155 5.90 8.05 -5.50
CA ALA A 155 7.24 7.51 -5.63
C ALA A 155 7.84 7.19 -4.25
N ASN A 156 8.56 6.06 -4.18
CA ASN A 156 9.43 5.77 -3.05
C ASN A 156 10.60 6.76 -3.04
N PRO A 157 10.88 7.47 -1.92
CA PRO A 157 11.99 8.42 -1.84
C PRO A 157 13.35 7.72 -1.78
N VAL A 158 13.38 6.42 -1.48
CA VAL A 158 14.62 5.64 -1.41
C VAL A 158 14.88 4.97 -2.75
N PRO A 159 15.98 5.29 -3.44
CA PRO A 159 16.33 4.65 -4.70
C PRO A 159 16.40 3.11 -4.56
N ASN A 160 15.88 2.40 -5.53
CA ASN A 160 15.89 0.93 -5.62
C ASN A 160 15.19 0.18 -4.47
N ALA A 161 14.42 0.87 -3.65
CA ALA A 161 13.66 0.24 -2.55
C ALA A 161 12.33 -0.40 -3.01
N GLY A 162 12.02 -0.34 -4.31
CA GLY A 162 10.81 -0.90 -4.89
C GLY A 162 9.54 -0.06 -4.59
N PRO A 163 8.39 -0.53 -5.09
CA PRO A 163 7.14 0.19 -4.92
C PRO A 163 6.62 0.12 -3.48
N LEU A 164 5.86 1.16 -3.09
CA LEU A 164 5.20 1.25 -1.79
C LEU A 164 3.72 0.88 -1.92
N SER A 165 3.25 -0.04 -1.11
CA SER A 165 1.84 -0.43 -1.05
C SER A 165 1.10 0.19 0.13
N GLY A 166 -0.20 0.04 0.14
CA GLY A 166 -1.12 0.42 1.22
C GLY A 166 -2.17 1.44 0.78
N SER A 167 -2.91 1.97 1.75
CA SER A 167 -4.02 2.93 1.55
C SER A 167 -3.63 4.34 1.96
#